data_2c2a8cdaa86e8318adeacf9fff868af2
#
_entry.id   2c2a8cdaa86e8318adeacf9fff868af2
#
_cell.length_a   1.000
_cell.length_b   1.000
_cell.length_c   1.000
_cell.angle_alpha   90.00
_cell.angle_beta   90.00
_cell.angle_gamma   90.00
#
_symmetry.space_group_name_H-M   'P 1'
#
loop_
_entity.id
_entity.type
_entity.pdbx_description
1 polymer ?
#
loop_
_entity_poly.entity_id
_entity_poly.type
_entity_poly.pdbx_seq_one_letter_code
_entity_poly.pdbx_strand_id
1 'polypeptide(L)'
;AMYSCSLDEYNPSDTSGEGELKTVEGLKNLGTYCYSPLYDQMFSASDYLAVAETGTDLWLTQNNKTTLQQLFYYEGLTTSTNATDKLFSQAYACINTCNAVINRAADVTEGDKNVLKVVVAEAKCLRAYYYLVLVTNYGNVTLVTTESTDTKIMNPTRSSQEEIYNLIITDLQEAAADLNTTPMDGNYARVTKKAALGLLARAYAQGAGCLLYTS
;
A
#
# COMPACT_ATOMS: atom_id res chain seq x y z
N ALA A 1 9.83 10.66 53.02
CA ALA A 1 8.77 10.48 52.03
C ALA A 1 9.15 11.35 50.83
N MET A 2 9.63 10.74 49.75
CA MET A 2 9.89 11.44 48.49
C MET A 2 8.58 11.46 47.71
N TYR A 3 8.01 12.62 47.50
CA TYR A 3 6.93 12.81 46.55
C TYR A 3 7.56 12.83 45.16
N SER A 4 7.32 11.77 44.37
CA SER A 4 7.55 11.80 42.94
C SER A 4 6.49 12.70 42.32
N CYS A 5 6.90 13.87 41.77
CA CYS A 5 6.03 14.62 40.90
C CYS A 5 5.80 13.77 39.64
N SER A 6 4.57 13.37 39.39
CA SER A 6 4.19 12.93 38.06
C SER A 6 4.27 14.16 37.15
N LEU A 7 5.22 14.15 36.23
CA LEU A 7 5.23 15.09 35.12
C LEU A 7 4.16 14.61 34.12
N ASP A 8 2.91 14.99 34.38
CA ASP A 8 1.91 14.99 33.33
C ASP A 8 2.28 16.12 32.37
N GLU A 9 2.89 15.76 31.26
CA GLU A 9 3.26 16.68 30.22
C GLU A 9 1.97 17.18 29.56
N TYR A 10 1.45 18.31 30.07
CA TYR A 10 0.35 19.03 29.43
C TYR A 10 0.88 19.72 28.19
N ASN A 11 0.74 19.07 27.03
CA ASN A 11 1.02 19.67 25.74
C ASN A 11 -0.28 20.30 25.22
N PRO A 12 -0.47 21.64 25.32
CA PRO A 12 -1.70 22.30 24.88
C PRO A 12 -1.89 22.29 23.35
N SER A 13 -0.89 21.88 22.61
CA SER A 13 -0.94 21.67 21.15
C SER A 13 -0.95 20.21 20.77
N ASP A 14 -1.45 19.29 21.60
CA ASP A 14 -1.39 17.84 21.42
C ASP A 14 -0.98 17.38 20.00
N THR A 15 0.28 17.65 19.67
CA THR A 15 0.94 17.19 18.45
C THR A 15 1.50 15.79 18.62
N SER A 16 1.08 15.09 19.67
CA SER A 16 1.47 13.70 19.93
C SER A 16 0.83 12.71 18.95
N GLY A 17 0.18 13.17 17.90
CA GLY A 17 -0.30 12.35 16.78
C GLY A 17 -1.40 11.33 17.13
N GLU A 18 -1.42 10.84 18.37
CA GLU A 18 -2.38 9.82 18.81
C GLU A 18 -3.80 10.36 18.99
N GLY A 19 -3.94 11.58 19.53
CA GLY A 19 -5.24 12.25 19.66
C GLY A 19 -5.84 12.62 18.30
N GLU A 20 -5.01 13.10 17.38
CA GLU A 20 -5.40 13.46 16.03
C GLU A 20 -5.91 12.23 15.25
N LEU A 21 -5.29 11.06 15.43
CA LEU A 21 -5.69 9.81 14.77
C LEU A 21 -7.03 9.25 15.27
N LYS A 22 -7.63 9.81 16.32
CA LYS A 22 -9.00 9.50 16.78
C LYS A 22 -10.08 10.34 16.09
N THR A 23 -9.68 11.21 15.17
CA THR A 23 -10.58 12.05 14.38
C THR A 23 -10.63 11.58 12.92
N VAL A 24 -11.74 11.84 12.25
CA VAL A 24 -11.87 11.56 10.80
C VAL A 24 -10.86 12.36 9.99
N GLU A 25 -10.57 13.60 10.34
CA GLU A 25 -9.61 14.44 9.62
C GLU A 25 -8.17 13.91 9.78
N GLY A 26 -7.80 13.49 10.98
CA GLY A 26 -6.49 12.87 11.21
C GLY A 26 -6.29 11.58 10.42
N LEU A 27 -7.31 10.69 10.36
CA LEU A 27 -7.24 9.49 9.52
C LEU A 27 -7.27 9.81 8.03
N LYS A 28 -7.96 10.85 7.60
CA LYS A 28 -7.94 11.34 6.21
C LYS A 28 -6.55 11.84 5.84
N ASN A 29 -5.88 12.56 6.74
CA ASN A 29 -4.51 13.00 6.55
C ASN A 29 -3.56 11.79 6.46
N LEU A 30 -3.66 10.83 7.39
CA LEU A 30 -2.90 9.58 7.31
C LEU A 30 -3.17 8.83 6.01
N GLY A 31 -4.44 8.73 5.58
CA GLY A 31 -4.84 8.13 4.31
C GLY A 31 -4.21 8.79 3.08
N THR A 32 -3.87 10.08 3.17
CA THR A 32 -3.16 10.78 2.09
C THR A 32 -1.74 10.27 1.93
N TYR A 33 -1.06 9.86 3.00
CA TYR A 33 0.26 9.23 2.92
C TYR A 33 0.26 7.87 2.21
N CYS A 34 -0.90 7.18 2.15
CA CYS A 34 -1.02 5.95 1.37
C CYS A 34 -0.79 6.16 -0.15
N TYR A 35 -0.91 7.40 -0.64
CA TYR A 35 -0.67 7.77 -2.04
C TYR A 35 0.78 8.18 -2.33
N SER A 36 1.55 8.56 -1.32
CA SER A 36 2.90 9.12 -1.48
C SER A 36 3.81 8.27 -2.39
N PRO A 37 3.90 6.94 -2.22
CA PRO A 37 4.77 6.13 -3.07
C PRO A 37 4.31 5.99 -4.52
N LEU A 38 3.04 6.20 -4.80
CA LEU A 38 2.58 6.25 -6.19
C LEU A 38 3.24 7.41 -6.91
N TYR A 39 3.34 8.57 -6.24
CA TYR A 39 4.01 9.73 -6.81
C TYR A 39 5.53 9.58 -6.80
N ASP A 40 6.12 9.31 -5.63
CA ASP A 40 7.56 9.40 -5.45
C ASP A 40 8.33 8.25 -6.11
N GLN A 41 7.74 7.07 -6.22
CA GLN A 41 8.48 5.85 -6.52
C GLN A 41 7.91 5.05 -7.69
N MET A 42 6.58 4.99 -7.83
CA MET A 42 5.98 4.14 -8.84
C MET A 42 5.82 4.85 -10.18
N PHE A 43 5.47 6.15 -10.19
CA PHE A 43 5.15 6.85 -11.42
C PHE A 43 6.07 8.02 -11.77
N SER A 44 6.80 8.59 -10.81
CA SER A 44 7.75 9.68 -11.08
C SER A 44 9.19 9.23 -11.16
N ALA A 45 9.57 8.23 -10.36
CA ALA A 45 10.92 7.66 -10.41
C ALA A 45 10.98 6.47 -11.35
N SER A 46 12.15 6.24 -11.91
CA SER A 46 12.39 5.19 -12.90
C SER A 46 12.29 3.76 -12.37
N ASP A 47 12.15 3.57 -11.03
CA ASP A 47 12.36 2.26 -10.43
C ASP A 47 11.23 1.26 -10.75
N TYR A 48 9.95 1.65 -10.63
CA TYR A 48 8.85 0.74 -10.97
C TYR A 48 8.73 0.48 -12.48
N LEU A 49 8.85 1.52 -13.29
CA LEU A 49 8.88 1.36 -14.74
C LEU A 49 10.07 0.49 -15.17
N ALA A 50 11.21 0.62 -14.48
CA ALA A 50 12.36 -0.24 -14.73
C ALA A 50 12.04 -1.71 -14.43
N VAL A 51 11.37 -2.03 -13.32
CA VAL A 51 10.99 -3.41 -13.00
C VAL A 51 9.89 -3.94 -13.92
N ALA A 52 8.92 -3.10 -14.31
CA ALA A 52 7.76 -3.52 -15.09
C ALA A 52 8.07 -3.66 -16.59
N GLU A 53 8.95 -2.81 -17.14
CA GLU A 53 9.13 -2.65 -18.58
C GLU A 53 10.52 -3.03 -19.08
N THR A 54 11.56 -2.91 -18.23
CA THR A 54 12.92 -3.26 -18.63
C THR A 54 13.07 -4.77 -18.77
N GLY A 55 13.68 -5.23 -19.87
CA GLY A 55 13.79 -6.65 -20.18
C GLY A 55 12.67 -7.19 -21.07
N THR A 56 11.71 -6.32 -21.44
CA THR A 56 10.76 -6.62 -22.50
C THR A 56 11.34 -6.28 -23.87
N ASP A 57 10.71 -6.75 -24.94
CA ASP A 57 11.09 -6.46 -26.33
C ASP A 57 10.79 -5.01 -26.74
N LEU A 58 10.10 -4.24 -25.91
CA LEU A 58 9.69 -2.86 -26.17
C LEU A 58 10.71 -1.83 -25.63
N TRP A 59 11.55 -2.22 -24.67
CA TRP A 59 12.47 -1.31 -23.98
C TRP A 59 13.92 -1.71 -24.11
N LEU A 60 14.72 -0.81 -24.70
CA LEU A 60 16.17 -0.91 -24.78
C LEU A 60 16.83 0.01 -23.76
N THR A 61 17.78 -0.50 -22.99
CA THR A 61 18.62 0.36 -22.14
C THR A 61 19.82 0.85 -22.96
N GLN A 62 19.93 2.16 -23.11
CA GLN A 62 21.09 2.79 -23.72
C GLN A 62 22.12 3.30 -22.70
N ASN A 63 21.79 3.25 -21.43
CA ASN A 63 22.63 3.79 -20.36
C ASN A 63 23.39 2.70 -19.64
N ASN A 64 24.67 2.96 -19.35
CA ASN A 64 25.54 2.13 -18.50
C ASN A 64 25.13 2.15 -17.01
N LYS A 65 23.85 2.28 -16.70
CA LYS A 65 23.36 2.16 -15.33
C LYS A 65 23.23 0.69 -14.99
N THR A 66 24.07 0.22 -14.07
CA THR A 66 24.18 -1.17 -13.66
C THR A 66 22.83 -1.86 -13.38
N THR A 67 21.91 -1.17 -12.68
CA THR A 67 20.59 -1.72 -12.35
C THR A 67 19.73 -1.96 -13.58
N LEU A 68 19.68 -1.02 -14.54
CA LEU A 68 18.92 -1.19 -15.76
C LEU A 68 19.50 -2.29 -16.65
N GLN A 69 20.83 -2.41 -16.70
CA GLN A 69 21.48 -3.50 -17.42
C GLN A 69 21.19 -4.85 -16.81
N GLN A 70 21.24 -4.96 -15.48
CA GLN A 70 20.88 -6.19 -14.76
C GLN A 70 19.45 -6.63 -15.08
N LEU A 71 18.48 -5.69 -15.06
CA LEU A 71 17.09 -5.97 -15.39
C LEU A 71 16.90 -6.31 -16.88
N PHE A 72 17.64 -5.66 -17.77
CA PHE A 72 17.52 -5.88 -19.21
C PHE A 72 18.12 -7.20 -19.67
N TYR A 73 19.33 -7.53 -19.19
CA TYR A 73 20.03 -8.77 -19.58
C TYR A 73 19.71 -9.95 -18.67
N TYR A 74 19.00 -9.73 -17.57
CA TYR A 74 18.75 -10.72 -16.51
C TYR A 74 20.04 -11.29 -15.90
N GLU A 75 21.13 -10.51 -15.92
CA GLU A 75 22.43 -10.90 -15.40
C GLU A 75 22.78 -10.14 -14.13
N GLY A 76 23.33 -10.85 -13.14
CA GLY A 76 23.78 -10.25 -11.88
C GLY A 76 22.65 -9.71 -11.00
N LEU A 77 21.41 -10.14 -11.22
CA LEU A 77 20.29 -9.81 -10.33
C LEU A 77 20.48 -10.47 -8.97
N THR A 78 20.31 -9.67 -7.92
CA THR A 78 20.39 -10.13 -6.53
C THR A 78 19.18 -9.61 -5.75
N THR A 79 18.97 -10.13 -4.54
CA THR A 79 17.94 -9.61 -3.62
C THR A 79 18.16 -8.15 -3.23
N SER A 80 19.37 -7.63 -3.44
CA SER A 80 19.76 -6.24 -3.16
C SER A 80 19.80 -5.36 -4.43
N THR A 81 19.28 -5.85 -5.56
CA THR A 81 19.16 -5.02 -6.75
C THR A 81 18.22 -3.84 -6.47
N ASN A 82 18.75 -2.62 -6.58
CA ASN A 82 18.16 -1.40 -6.02
C ASN A 82 16.67 -1.18 -6.41
N ALA A 83 16.31 -1.37 -7.68
CA ALA A 83 14.94 -1.14 -8.13
C ALA A 83 13.94 -2.14 -7.53
N THR A 84 14.32 -3.43 -7.47
CA THR A 84 13.47 -4.48 -6.92
C THR A 84 13.37 -4.39 -5.40
N ASP A 85 14.45 -4.09 -4.70
CA ASP A 85 14.46 -3.92 -3.24
C ASP A 85 13.62 -2.71 -2.81
N LYS A 86 13.77 -1.58 -3.50
CA LYS A 86 12.96 -0.37 -3.22
C LYS A 86 11.47 -0.61 -3.45
N LEU A 87 11.10 -1.21 -4.58
CA LEU A 87 9.70 -1.48 -4.89
C LEU A 87 9.07 -2.34 -3.79
N PHE A 88 9.78 -3.37 -3.34
CA PHE A 88 9.33 -4.26 -2.27
C PHE A 88 9.14 -3.54 -0.94
N SER A 89 10.18 -2.85 -0.48
CA SER A 89 10.19 -2.17 0.82
C SER A 89 9.14 -1.05 0.90
N GLN A 90 8.96 -0.31 -0.18
CA GLN A 90 7.98 0.77 -0.24
C GLN A 90 6.54 0.27 -0.32
N ALA A 91 6.28 -0.80 -1.07
CA ALA A 91 4.96 -1.40 -1.09
C ALA A 91 4.55 -1.85 0.33
N TYR A 92 5.47 -2.46 1.09
CA TYR A 92 5.18 -2.83 2.48
C TYR A 92 5.02 -1.64 3.43
N ALA A 93 5.81 -0.58 3.27
CA ALA A 93 5.63 0.64 4.05
C ALA A 93 4.22 1.22 3.87
N CYS A 94 3.72 1.20 2.62
CA CYS A 94 2.37 1.68 2.32
C CYS A 94 1.27 0.75 2.78
N ILE A 95 1.48 -0.55 2.66
CA ILE A 95 0.57 -1.55 3.23
C ILE A 95 0.43 -1.30 4.74
N ASN A 96 1.52 -1.02 5.44
CA ASN A 96 1.46 -0.70 6.86
C ASN A 96 0.66 0.58 7.15
N THR A 97 0.85 1.64 6.35
CA THR A 97 0.05 2.86 6.49
C THR A 97 -1.43 2.60 6.19
N CYS A 98 -1.74 1.82 5.15
CA CYS A 98 -3.12 1.42 4.87
C CYS A 98 -3.73 0.60 6.02
N ASN A 99 -2.96 -0.33 6.60
CA ASN A 99 -3.37 -1.08 7.78
C ASN A 99 -3.65 -0.16 8.97
N ALA A 100 -2.80 0.84 9.20
CA ALA A 100 -3.03 1.82 10.26
C ALA A 100 -4.36 2.55 10.08
N VAL A 101 -4.66 3.05 8.87
CA VAL A 101 -5.94 3.70 8.58
C VAL A 101 -7.12 2.76 8.83
N ILE A 102 -7.04 1.52 8.33
CA ILE A 102 -8.13 0.54 8.42
C ILE A 102 -8.35 0.11 9.87
N ASN A 103 -7.29 -0.20 10.60
CA ASN A 103 -7.40 -0.71 11.96
C ASN A 103 -7.85 0.38 12.94
N ARG A 104 -7.29 1.59 12.83
CA ARG A 104 -7.62 2.72 13.72
C ARG A 104 -9.01 3.32 13.46
N ALA A 105 -9.64 3.03 12.33
CA ALA A 105 -10.98 3.54 12.02
C ALA A 105 -12.05 3.17 13.06
N ALA A 106 -11.87 2.05 13.77
CA ALA A 106 -12.75 1.63 14.84
C ALA A 106 -12.68 2.55 16.08
N ASP A 107 -11.53 3.19 16.30
CA ASP A 107 -11.25 4.03 17.46
C ASP A 107 -11.63 5.51 17.22
N VAL A 108 -12.07 5.85 15.99
CA VAL A 108 -12.47 7.22 15.67
C VAL A 108 -13.78 7.59 16.35
N THR A 109 -13.72 8.61 17.18
CA THR A 109 -14.86 9.13 17.94
C THR A 109 -15.46 10.41 17.36
N GLU A 110 -14.67 11.20 16.62
CA GLU A 110 -15.04 12.53 16.15
C GLU A 110 -15.03 12.63 14.63
N GLY A 111 -16.01 13.32 14.08
CA GLY A 111 -16.14 13.63 12.65
C GLY A 111 -17.24 12.86 11.93
N ASP A 112 -17.34 13.10 10.62
CA ASP A 112 -18.38 12.49 9.78
C ASP A 112 -18.04 11.03 9.45
N LYS A 113 -18.88 10.12 9.90
CA LYS A 113 -18.72 8.67 9.67
C LYS A 113 -18.86 8.28 8.17
N ASN A 114 -19.54 9.08 7.35
CA ASN A 114 -19.60 8.82 5.91
C ASN A 114 -18.26 9.16 5.24
N VAL A 115 -17.60 10.22 5.68
CA VAL A 115 -16.24 10.56 5.24
C VAL A 115 -15.26 9.46 5.70
N LEU A 116 -15.37 9.00 6.96
CA LEU A 116 -14.56 7.92 7.47
C LEU A 116 -14.66 6.65 6.62
N LYS A 117 -15.87 6.26 6.21
CA LYS A 117 -16.09 5.12 5.32
C LYS A 117 -15.32 5.25 4.01
N VAL A 118 -15.35 6.43 3.39
CA VAL A 118 -14.63 6.69 2.15
C VAL A 118 -13.11 6.64 2.38
N VAL A 119 -12.60 7.19 3.49
CA VAL A 119 -11.17 7.13 3.85
C VAL A 119 -10.70 5.67 4.00
N VAL A 120 -11.46 4.85 4.69
CA VAL A 120 -11.16 3.42 4.85
C VAL A 120 -11.23 2.68 3.51
N ALA A 121 -12.21 3.00 2.68
CA ALA A 121 -12.35 2.41 1.35
C ALA A 121 -11.19 2.78 0.41
N GLU A 122 -10.68 4.01 0.47
CA GLU A 122 -9.46 4.41 -0.24
C GLU A 122 -8.25 3.61 0.24
N ALA A 123 -8.07 3.47 1.56
CA ALA A 123 -6.98 2.69 2.13
C ALA A 123 -7.03 1.22 1.71
N LYS A 124 -8.21 0.58 1.70
CA LYS A 124 -8.40 -0.79 1.19
C LYS A 124 -8.05 -0.89 -0.30
N CYS A 125 -8.54 0.03 -1.12
CA CYS A 125 -8.24 0.05 -2.55
C CYS A 125 -6.72 0.15 -2.81
N LEU A 126 -6.02 1.01 -2.07
CA LEU A 126 -4.57 1.17 -2.19
C LEU A 126 -3.81 -0.04 -1.64
N ARG A 127 -4.23 -0.62 -0.51
CA ARG A 127 -3.64 -1.85 0.02
C ARG A 127 -3.72 -3.00 -0.98
N ALA A 128 -4.89 -3.18 -1.58
CA ALA A 128 -5.09 -4.16 -2.63
C ALA A 128 -4.18 -3.91 -3.85
N TYR A 129 -4.02 -2.66 -4.26
CA TYR A 129 -3.11 -2.31 -5.34
C TYR A 129 -1.65 -2.65 -5.02
N TYR A 130 -1.17 -2.33 -3.82
CA TYR A 130 0.20 -2.66 -3.41
C TYR A 130 0.43 -4.17 -3.33
N TYR A 131 -0.53 -4.94 -2.82
CA TYR A 131 -0.46 -6.40 -2.86
C TYR A 131 -0.50 -6.96 -4.27
N LEU A 132 -1.28 -6.35 -5.17
CA LEU A 132 -1.31 -6.74 -6.59
C LEU A 132 0.06 -6.53 -7.25
N VAL A 133 0.73 -5.40 -6.95
CA VAL A 133 2.10 -5.13 -7.39
C VAL A 133 3.07 -6.18 -6.82
N LEU A 134 2.97 -6.47 -5.52
CA LEU A 134 3.85 -7.44 -4.87
C LEU A 134 3.67 -8.86 -5.43
N VAL A 135 2.44 -9.36 -5.50
CA VAL A 135 2.19 -10.74 -5.96
C VAL A 135 2.56 -10.93 -7.43
N THR A 136 2.37 -9.89 -8.26
CA THR A 136 2.72 -9.94 -9.69
C THR A 136 4.24 -10.01 -9.90
N ASN A 137 5.03 -9.29 -9.09
CA ASN A 137 6.47 -9.20 -9.29
C ASN A 137 7.29 -10.19 -8.46
N TYR A 138 6.78 -10.63 -7.30
CA TYR A 138 7.54 -11.46 -6.34
C TYR A 138 6.87 -12.80 -6.03
N GLY A 139 5.67 -13.06 -6.55
CA GLY A 139 4.94 -14.28 -6.27
C GLY A 139 4.45 -14.36 -4.82
N ASN A 140 4.80 -15.43 -4.12
CA ASN A 140 4.43 -15.62 -2.72
C ASN A 140 5.14 -14.59 -1.82
N VAL A 141 4.37 -13.73 -1.16
CA VAL A 141 4.85 -12.69 -0.24
C VAL A 141 4.16 -12.81 1.10
N THR A 142 4.68 -12.13 2.13
CA THR A 142 4.07 -12.12 3.45
C THR A 142 2.78 -11.31 3.46
N LEU A 143 1.68 -11.90 3.93
CA LEU A 143 0.40 -11.21 4.07
C LEU A 143 0.31 -10.58 5.47
N VAL A 144 0.19 -9.25 5.53
CA VAL A 144 0.07 -8.47 6.76
C VAL A 144 -1.15 -7.56 6.67
N THR A 145 -2.10 -7.72 7.59
CA THR A 145 -3.35 -6.94 7.62
C THR A 145 -3.49 -6.08 8.87
N THR A 146 -2.51 -6.15 9.76
CA THR A 146 -2.46 -5.37 10.99
C THR A 146 -1.36 -4.32 10.92
N GLU A 147 -1.62 -3.16 11.52
CA GLU A 147 -0.60 -2.13 11.70
C GLU A 147 0.57 -2.71 12.53
N SER A 148 1.79 -2.49 12.07
CA SER A 148 3.00 -2.78 12.82
C SER A 148 3.66 -1.49 13.27
N THR A 149 3.93 -1.38 14.56
CA THR A 149 4.71 -0.29 15.14
C THR A 149 6.20 -0.59 15.14
N ASP A 150 6.56 -1.85 14.91
CA ASP A 150 7.95 -2.29 14.79
C ASP A 150 8.38 -2.31 13.32
N THR A 151 9.64 -1.94 13.09
CA THR A 151 10.26 -1.97 11.75
C THR A 151 10.55 -3.39 11.24
N LYS A 152 10.34 -4.41 12.07
CA LYS A 152 10.62 -5.81 11.74
C LYS A 152 9.38 -6.67 11.95
N ILE A 153 8.98 -7.38 10.91
CA ILE A 153 8.03 -8.48 11.04
C ILE A 153 8.78 -9.65 11.71
N MET A 154 8.33 -10.02 12.90
CA MET A 154 8.89 -11.17 13.60
C MET A 154 8.44 -12.46 12.89
N ASN A 155 9.40 -13.26 12.42
CA ASN A 155 9.17 -14.53 11.72
C ASN A 155 8.25 -14.40 10.49
N PRO A 156 8.61 -13.62 9.45
CA PRO A 156 7.79 -13.47 8.27
C PRO A 156 7.66 -14.82 7.54
N THR A 157 6.43 -15.26 7.34
CA THR A 157 6.11 -16.42 6.50
C THR A 157 5.48 -15.96 5.20
N ARG A 158 5.80 -16.62 4.09
CA ARG A 158 5.18 -16.33 2.81
C ARG A 158 3.78 -16.94 2.77
N SER A 159 2.80 -16.15 2.40
CA SER A 159 1.46 -16.62 2.08
C SER A 159 1.38 -17.11 0.64
N SER A 160 0.44 -17.97 0.38
CA SER A 160 0.15 -18.44 -0.98
C SER A 160 -0.39 -17.30 -1.85
N GLN A 161 -0.22 -17.38 -3.16
CA GLN A 161 -0.82 -16.41 -4.08
C GLN A 161 -2.35 -16.37 -3.94
N GLU A 162 -2.98 -17.53 -3.70
CA GLU A 162 -4.42 -17.61 -3.47
C GLU A 162 -4.88 -16.77 -2.27
N GLU A 163 -4.20 -16.88 -1.12
CA GLU A 163 -4.51 -16.07 0.06
C GLU A 163 -4.36 -14.57 -0.23
N ILE A 164 -3.31 -14.20 -0.98
CA ILE A 164 -3.05 -12.81 -1.35
C ILE A 164 -4.14 -12.28 -2.30
N TYR A 165 -4.50 -13.03 -3.35
CA TYR A 165 -5.58 -12.64 -4.26
C TYR A 165 -6.94 -12.59 -3.57
N ASN A 166 -7.21 -13.45 -2.61
CA ASN A 166 -8.44 -13.42 -1.81
C ASN A 166 -8.54 -12.11 -1.00
N LEU A 167 -7.44 -11.66 -0.37
CA LEU A 167 -7.41 -10.35 0.30
C LEU A 167 -7.62 -9.21 -0.70
N ILE A 168 -6.91 -9.22 -1.84
CA ILE A 168 -7.02 -8.19 -2.88
C ILE A 168 -8.46 -8.05 -3.36
N ILE A 169 -9.11 -9.17 -3.66
CA ILE A 169 -10.50 -9.20 -4.15
C ILE A 169 -11.45 -8.68 -3.08
N THR A 170 -11.29 -9.13 -1.84
CA THR A 170 -12.13 -8.69 -0.71
C THR A 170 -12.00 -7.19 -0.49
N ASP A 171 -10.78 -6.67 -0.39
CA ASP A 171 -10.51 -5.25 -0.21
C ASP A 171 -11.09 -4.40 -1.34
N LEU A 172 -10.98 -4.84 -2.59
CA LEU A 172 -11.51 -4.11 -3.74
C LEU A 172 -13.05 -4.16 -3.83
N GLN A 173 -13.67 -5.26 -3.44
CA GLN A 173 -15.14 -5.35 -3.36
C GLN A 173 -15.69 -4.41 -2.30
N GLU A 174 -15.10 -4.41 -1.11
CA GLU A 174 -15.48 -3.52 -0.02
C GLU A 174 -15.21 -2.05 -0.37
N ALA A 175 -14.06 -1.75 -0.97
CA ALA A 175 -13.74 -0.42 -1.45
C ALA A 175 -14.75 0.06 -2.52
N ALA A 176 -15.10 -0.80 -3.48
CA ALA A 176 -16.07 -0.45 -4.51
C ALA A 176 -17.50 -0.22 -3.96
N ALA A 177 -17.84 -0.82 -2.82
CA ALA A 177 -19.12 -0.60 -2.15
C ALA A 177 -19.21 0.82 -1.54
N ASP A 178 -18.12 1.27 -0.90
CA ASP A 178 -18.10 2.50 -0.09
C ASP A 178 -17.50 3.72 -0.83
N LEU A 179 -16.72 3.53 -1.90
CA LEU A 179 -16.19 4.63 -2.72
C LEU A 179 -17.26 5.28 -3.58
N ASN A 180 -17.16 6.60 -3.69
CA ASN A 180 -17.99 7.40 -4.61
C ASN A 180 -17.47 7.30 -6.05
N THR A 181 -18.34 7.63 -7.01
CA THR A 181 -17.96 7.76 -8.43
C THR A 181 -17.17 9.04 -8.72
N THR A 182 -17.32 10.05 -7.85
CA THR A 182 -16.51 11.27 -7.83
C THR A 182 -15.46 11.20 -6.74
N PRO A 183 -14.25 11.74 -6.97
CA PRO A 183 -13.19 11.69 -5.97
C PRO A 183 -13.54 12.54 -4.75
N MET A 184 -13.04 12.13 -3.57
CA MET A 184 -13.20 12.89 -2.34
C MET A 184 -12.57 14.28 -2.50
N ASP A 185 -13.23 15.31 -1.97
CA ASP A 185 -12.83 16.73 -2.04
C ASP A 185 -12.58 17.25 -3.48
N GLY A 186 -13.13 16.60 -4.50
CA GLY A 186 -12.89 16.95 -5.90
C GLY A 186 -11.44 16.71 -6.38
N ASN A 187 -10.63 16.02 -5.59
CA ASN A 187 -9.23 15.76 -5.93
C ASN A 187 -9.11 14.55 -6.87
N TYR A 188 -8.87 14.81 -8.15
CA TYR A 188 -8.76 13.78 -9.20
C TYR A 188 -7.58 12.80 -9.02
N ALA A 189 -6.65 13.07 -8.13
CA ALA A 189 -5.58 12.13 -7.78
C ALA A 189 -6.04 11.03 -6.81
N ARG A 190 -7.24 11.14 -6.22
CA ARG A 190 -7.78 10.14 -5.30
C ARG A 190 -8.54 9.04 -6.05
N VAL A 191 -8.45 7.83 -5.51
CA VAL A 191 -9.15 6.67 -6.07
C VAL A 191 -10.67 6.84 -5.93
N THR A 192 -11.38 6.30 -6.91
CA THR A 192 -12.83 6.31 -6.98
C THR A 192 -13.37 4.89 -7.14
N LYS A 193 -14.68 4.72 -7.04
CA LYS A 193 -15.34 3.45 -7.34
C LYS A 193 -14.92 2.84 -8.68
N LYS A 194 -14.69 3.70 -9.69
CA LYS A 194 -14.27 3.24 -11.03
C LYS A 194 -12.86 2.62 -10.97
N ALA A 195 -11.94 3.22 -10.21
CA ALA A 195 -10.60 2.69 -10.03
C ALA A 195 -10.64 1.34 -9.30
N ALA A 196 -11.41 1.22 -8.21
CA ALA A 196 -11.56 -0.03 -7.47
C ALA A 196 -12.13 -1.15 -8.37
N LEU A 197 -13.17 -0.87 -9.16
CA LEU A 197 -13.75 -1.84 -10.10
C LEU A 197 -12.78 -2.25 -11.21
N GLY A 198 -11.98 -1.30 -11.75
CA GLY A 198 -10.96 -1.60 -12.74
C GLY A 198 -9.85 -2.50 -12.19
N LEU A 199 -9.39 -2.22 -10.96
CA LEU A 199 -8.41 -3.06 -10.26
C LEU A 199 -9.00 -4.44 -9.92
N LEU A 200 -10.28 -4.51 -9.54
CA LEU A 200 -10.98 -5.77 -9.25
C LEU A 200 -11.06 -6.66 -10.50
N ALA A 201 -11.40 -6.09 -11.65
CA ALA A 201 -11.40 -6.81 -12.91
C ALA A 201 -10.00 -7.36 -13.27
N ARG A 202 -8.95 -6.54 -13.06
CA ARG A 202 -7.56 -6.96 -13.24
C ARG A 202 -7.17 -8.08 -12.27
N ALA A 203 -7.54 -7.95 -10.99
CA ALA A 203 -7.25 -8.97 -9.97
C ALA A 203 -7.88 -10.33 -10.32
N TYR A 204 -9.14 -10.34 -10.77
CA TYR A 204 -9.78 -11.57 -11.24
C TYR A 204 -9.07 -12.17 -12.44
N ALA A 205 -8.72 -11.37 -13.45
CA ALA A 205 -8.08 -11.86 -14.66
C ALA A 205 -6.69 -12.45 -14.36
N GLN A 206 -5.88 -11.77 -13.53
CA GLN A 206 -4.55 -12.24 -13.16
C GLN A 206 -4.61 -13.42 -12.18
N GLY A 207 -5.49 -13.37 -11.17
CA GLY A 207 -5.67 -14.45 -10.20
C GLY A 207 -6.11 -15.75 -10.86
N ALA A 208 -7.07 -15.69 -11.79
CA ALA A 208 -7.49 -16.88 -12.55
C ALA A 208 -6.33 -17.50 -13.34
N GLY A 209 -5.48 -16.68 -13.99
CA GLY A 209 -4.30 -17.15 -14.69
C GLY A 209 -3.27 -17.81 -13.77
N CYS A 210 -2.96 -17.17 -12.64
CA CYS A 210 -1.99 -17.69 -11.67
C CYS A 210 -2.46 -18.99 -11.01
N LEU A 211 -3.75 -19.08 -10.63
CA LEU A 211 -4.30 -20.26 -9.94
C LEU A 211 -4.47 -21.47 -10.86
N LEU A 212 -4.72 -21.24 -12.15
CA LEU A 212 -4.82 -22.34 -13.14
C LEU A 212 -3.47 -23.00 -13.47
N TYR A 213 -2.35 -22.28 -13.30
CA TYR A 213 -1.02 -22.83 -13.59
C TYR A 213 -0.34 -23.46 -12.35
N THR A 214 -0.90 -23.30 -11.16
CA THR A 214 -0.34 -23.85 -9.91
C THR A 214 -1.10 -25.06 -9.38
N SER A 215 -2.19 -25.45 -10.02
CA SER A 215 -2.95 -26.67 -9.79
C SER A 215 -2.59 -27.75 -10.84
#